data_d708f336844e3c08b330d72ed3c864ef
#
_entry.id   d708f336844e3c08b330d72ed3c864ef
#
_cell.length_a   1.000
_cell.length_b   1.000
_cell.length_c   1.000
_cell.angle_alpha   90.00
_cell.angle_beta   90.00
_cell.angle_gamma   90.00
#
_symmetry.space_group_name_H-M   'P 1'
#
loop_
_entity.id
_entity.type
_entity.pdbx_description
1 polymer ?
#
loop_
_entity_poly.entity_id
_entity_poly.type
_entity_poly.pdbx_seq_one_letter_code
_entity_poly.pdbx_strand_id
1 'polypeptide(L)'
;MISAANCSPKSRVMPPANALMPTGRLRSAGLHSFQLDYTDTASIHAAVQQVLEATGGRLDALFNNGAYAIPGAVEDLPTDALRAIFETNLFGWHELTRQVLPVMRAQGHGRIVQNSSVLGLAALKWRGAYVATKFALEGLTDVLRLELADTAIHICLIEPGPITSRIRENSIPHFEHWIDWHTSPRADHYRETLLARLYDKRAPDFFELPPEAVTRRLIHALEANRPKARYYVTTPTRLLGSIRRVLPTRALDWILGKL
;
A
#
# COMPACT_ATOMS: atom_id res chain seq x y z
N MET A 1 -1.11 16.18 7.51
CA MET A 1 -1.03 14.92 6.75
C MET A 1 -0.31 13.89 7.59
N ILE A 2 -0.92 12.73 7.83
CA ILE A 2 -0.26 11.59 8.49
C ILE A 2 0.21 10.64 7.40
N SER A 3 1.51 10.34 7.36
CA SER A 3 2.10 9.25 6.57
C SER A 3 2.87 8.35 7.52
N ALA A 4 2.54 7.06 7.52
CA ALA A 4 3.14 6.10 8.42
C ALA A 4 4.19 5.23 7.73
N ALA A 5 5.27 4.98 8.45
CA ALA A 5 6.27 3.96 8.14
C ALA A 5 6.17 2.84 9.19
N ASN A 6 6.14 1.61 8.74
CA ASN A 6 5.82 0.39 9.48
C ASN A 6 6.73 0.01 10.64
N CYS A 7 6.16 -0.61 11.67
CA CYS A 7 6.84 -1.34 12.72
C CYS A 7 6.25 -2.76 12.92
N SER A 8 7.03 -3.72 13.37
CA SER A 8 6.86 -5.18 13.28
C SER A 8 6.25 -5.85 14.53
N PRO A 9 5.63 -7.07 14.44
CA PRO A 9 5.06 -7.78 15.56
C PRO A 9 6.08 -8.54 16.41
N LYS A 10 5.73 -8.71 17.70
CA LYS A 10 6.50 -9.45 18.71
C LYS A 10 6.38 -10.97 18.49
N SER A 11 7.41 -11.60 17.97
CA SER A 11 7.99 -12.89 18.37
C SER A 11 8.91 -13.43 17.28
N ARG A 12 10.18 -13.61 17.62
CA ARG A 12 11.38 -13.81 16.79
C ARG A 12 11.72 -12.57 15.98
N VAL A 13 12.82 -11.96 16.39
CA VAL A 13 13.34 -10.70 15.89
C VAL A 13 13.40 -10.74 14.35
N MET A 14 12.34 -10.26 13.70
CA MET A 14 12.44 -9.79 12.33
C MET A 14 13.18 -8.45 12.38
N PRO A 15 14.18 -8.23 11.51
CA PRO A 15 14.63 -6.88 11.29
C PRO A 15 13.41 -6.04 10.92
N PRO A 16 13.28 -4.80 11.42
CA PRO A 16 12.11 -3.98 11.14
C PRO A 16 11.89 -3.92 9.63
N ALA A 17 10.68 -4.23 9.18
CA ALA A 17 10.29 -4.34 7.77
C ALA A 17 10.43 -3.01 7.01
N ASN A 18 10.86 -1.98 7.67
CA ASN A 18 11.42 -0.74 7.13
C ASN A 18 12.55 -0.32 8.05
N ALA A 19 13.71 -0.03 7.49
CA ALA A 19 14.55 0.96 8.10
C ALA A 19 13.68 2.23 8.17
N LEU A 20 13.02 2.42 9.32
CA LEU A 20 12.34 3.68 9.66
C LEU A 20 13.26 4.79 9.20
N MET A 21 12.80 5.68 8.35
CA MET A 21 13.49 6.96 8.27
C MET A 21 13.62 7.41 9.72
N PRO A 22 14.86 7.52 10.26
CA PRO A 22 14.99 7.87 11.64
C PRO A 22 14.14 9.12 11.86
N THR A 23 13.26 9.09 12.86
CA THR A 23 12.40 10.25 13.20
C THR A 23 13.19 11.55 13.25
N GLY A 24 14.48 11.46 13.59
CA GLY A 24 15.45 12.54 13.53
C GLY A 24 15.65 13.16 12.13
N ARG A 25 15.69 12.38 11.04
CA ARG A 25 15.84 12.94 9.68
C ARG A 25 14.61 13.73 9.23
N LEU A 26 13.42 13.28 9.59
CA LEU A 26 12.18 14.00 9.27
C LEU A 26 12.08 15.29 10.09
N ARG A 27 12.43 15.25 11.38
CA ARG A 27 12.47 16.42 12.26
C ARG A 27 13.51 17.45 11.83
N SER A 28 14.70 17.01 11.39
CA SER A 28 15.72 17.91 10.86
C SER A 28 15.32 18.57 9.54
N ALA A 29 14.35 17.97 8.80
CA ALA A 29 13.71 18.57 7.63
C ALA A 29 12.50 19.46 7.98
N GLY A 30 12.26 19.77 9.27
CA GLY A 30 11.14 20.59 9.71
C GLY A 30 9.78 19.88 9.72
N LEU A 31 9.78 18.54 9.59
CA LEU A 31 8.55 17.75 9.57
C LEU A 31 8.25 17.18 10.95
N HIS A 32 7.03 17.31 11.42
CA HIS A 32 6.55 16.57 12.58
C HIS A 32 6.50 15.07 12.26
N SER A 33 7.10 14.25 13.10
CA SER A 33 7.13 12.80 12.92
C SER A 33 6.74 12.10 14.21
N PHE A 34 5.83 11.14 14.09
CA PHE A 34 5.31 10.32 15.18
C PHE A 34 5.54 8.85 14.85
N GLN A 35 5.72 8.02 15.88
CA GLN A 35 5.79 6.59 15.69
C GLN A 35 4.38 6.07 15.40
N LEU A 36 4.25 5.20 14.41
CA LEU A 36 3.00 4.55 14.05
C LEU A 36 3.27 3.11 13.61
N ASP A 37 2.72 2.16 14.36
CA ASP A 37 2.68 0.76 14.01
C ASP A 37 1.25 0.39 13.59
N TYR A 38 1.06 0.00 12.34
CA TYR A 38 -0.24 -0.39 11.82
C TYR A 38 -0.79 -1.69 12.42
N THR A 39 0.05 -2.50 13.06
CA THR A 39 -0.36 -3.74 13.69
C THR A 39 -0.77 -3.57 15.17
N ASP A 40 -0.61 -2.36 15.69
CA ASP A 40 -0.93 -2.01 17.09
C ASP A 40 -1.94 -0.85 17.16
N THR A 41 -3.17 -1.18 17.51
CA THR A 41 -4.24 -0.19 17.67
C THR A 41 -3.90 0.91 18.69
N ALA A 42 -3.15 0.59 19.75
CA ALA A 42 -2.73 1.59 20.72
C ALA A 42 -1.72 2.57 20.11
N SER A 43 -0.79 2.08 19.29
CA SER A 43 0.14 2.92 18.53
C SER A 43 -0.59 3.82 17.54
N ILE A 44 -1.60 3.29 16.82
CA ILE A 44 -2.44 4.08 15.91
C ILE A 44 -3.15 5.20 16.68
N HIS A 45 -3.78 4.86 17.82
CA HIS A 45 -4.48 5.83 18.66
C HIS A 45 -3.53 6.93 19.16
N ALA A 46 -2.38 6.55 19.69
CA ALA A 46 -1.38 7.50 20.17
C ALA A 46 -0.88 8.45 19.08
N ALA A 47 -0.66 7.94 17.85
CA ALA A 47 -0.24 8.76 16.73
C ALA A 47 -1.33 9.77 16.31
N VAL A 48 -2.60 9.35 16.28
CA VAL A 48 -3.73 10.25 15.99
C VAL A 48 -3.83 11.35 17.04
N GLN A 49 -3.75 11.00 18.34
CA GLN A 49 -3.80 11.99 19.42
C GLN A 49 -2.67 13.00 19.33
N GLN A 50 -1.43 12.56 19.12
CA GLN A 50 -0.27 13.46 18.95
C GLN A 50 -0.44 14.43 17.77
N VAL A 51 -1.04 13.98 16.66
CA VAL A 51 -1.34 14.85 15.53
C VAL A 51 -2.40 15.87 15.92
N LEU A 52 -3.48 15.45 16.57
CA LEU A 52 -4.56 16.35 16.98
C LEU A 52 -4.08 17.40 17.99
N GLU A 53 -3.24 17.02 18.94
CA GLU A 53 -2.59 17.94 19.88
C GLU A 53 -1.73 18.98 19.12
N ALA A 54 -0.91 18.53 18.16
CA ALA A 54 -0.04 19.39 17.38
C ALA A 54 -0.79 20.33 16.41
N THR A 55 -2.03 20.00 16.05
CA THR A 55 -2.84 20.75 15.06
C THR A 55 -4.04 21.48 15.65
N GLY A 56 -4.16 21.49 16.98
CA GLY A 56 -5.33 22.10 17.65
C GLY A 56 -6.64 21.37 17.36
N GLY A 57 -6.61 20.04 17.26
CA GLY A 57 -7.78 19.19 17.06
C GLY A 57 -8.20 19.03 15.60
N ARG A 58 -7.39 19.43 14.63
CA ARG A 58 -7.71 19.37 13.20
C ARG A 58 -6.90 18.34 12.44
N LEU A 59 -7.53 17.69 11.47
CA LEU A 59 -6.88 16.78 10.54
C LEU A 59 -7.53 16.88 9.15
N ASP A 60 -6.95 17.69 8.28
CA ASP A 60 -7.51 17.97 6.96
C ASP A 60 -7.30 16.84 5.96
N ALA A 61 -6.22 16.05 6.11
CA ALA A 61 -5.90 14.97 5.19
C ALA A 61 -5.21 13.78 5.85
N LEU A 62 -5.57 12.58 5.39
CA LEU A 62 -4.90 11.31 5.67
C LEU A 62 -4.37 10.70 4.37
N PHE A 63 -3.07 10.35 4.33
CA PHE A 63 -2.49 9.55 3.26
C PHE A 63 -1.99 8.21 3.80
N ASN A 64 -2.72 7.14 3.56
CA ASN A 64 -2.32 5.78 3.88
C ASN A 64 -1.34 5.26 2.81
N ASN A 65 -0.07 5.09 3.18
CA ASN A 65 1.01 4.75 2.25
C ASN A 65 1.92 3.61 2.72
N GLY A 66 2.06 3.37 4.02
CA GLY A 66 2.96 2.33 4.56
C GLY A 66 2.44 0.92 4.27
N ALA A 67 3.15 0.16 3.46
CA ALA A 67 2.82 -1.21 3.10
C ALA A 67 4.07 -2.00 2.73
N TYR A 68 3.98 -3.34 2.76
CA TYR A 68 5.04 -4.23 2.31
C TYR A 68 4.49 -5.36 1.47
N ALA A 69 5.36 -6.17 0.86
CA ALA A 69 5.00 -7.32 0.06
C ALA A 69 5.68 -8.59 0.58
N ILE A 70 4.99 -9.73 0.42
CA ILE A 70 5.55 -11.08 0.59
C ILE A 70 5.46 -11.74 -0.78
N PRO A 71 6.54 -11.75 -1.56
CA PRO A 71 6.55 -12.44 -2.85
C PRO A 71 6.65 -13.95 -2.63
N GLY A 72 5.97 -14.74 -3.47
CA GLY A 72 5.97 -16.19 -3.42
C GLY A 72 4.77 -16.78 -4.16
N ALA A 73 4.82 -18.09 -4.42
CA ALA A 73 3.66 -18.81 -4.93
C ALA A 73 2.57 -18.88 -3.86
N VAL A 74 1.32 -18.83 -4.28
CA VAL A 74 0.18 -18.84 -3.32
C VAL A 74 0.12 -20.16 -2.56
N GLU A 75 0.50 -21.27 -3.19
CA GLU A 75 0.55 -22.59 -2.55
C GLU A 75 1.62 -22.72 -1.46
N ASP A 76 2.67 -21.90 -1.52
CA ASP A 76 3.77 -21.88 -0.54
C ASP A 76 3.57 -20.79 0.54
N LEU A 77 2.50 -19.99 0.44
CA LEU A 77 2.23 -18.89 1.36
C LEU A 77 1.56 -19.39 2.64
N PRO A 78 2.22 -19.36 3.81
CA PRO A 78 1.58 -19.74 5.06
C PRO A 78 0.42 -18.81 5.40
N THR A 79 -0.63 -19.33 6.02
CA THR A 79 -1.78 -18.53 6.45
C THR A 79 -1.37 -17.39 7.39
N ASP A 80 -0.38 -17.62 8.25
CA ASP A 80 0.10 -16.58 9.17
C ASP A 80 0.83 -15.45 8.47
N ALA A 81 1.54 -15.74 7.37
CA ALA A 81 2.10 -14.72 6.50
C ALA A 81 1.01 -13.86 5.85
N LEU A 82 -0.08 -14.51 5.40
CA LEU A 82 -1.22 -13.81 4.84
C LEU A 82 -1.91 -12.94 5.90
N ARG A 83 -2.11 -13.43 7.13
CA ARG A 83 -2.62 -12.61 8.24
C ARG A 83 -1.74 -11.41 8.51
N ALA A 84 -0.43 -11.62 8.65
CA ALA A 84 0.52 -10.55 8.96
C ALA A 84 0.53 -9.42 7.92
N ILE A 85 0.46 -9.74 6.63
CA ILE A 85 0.39 -8.70 5.60
C ILE A 85 -0.95 -7.98 5.59
N PHE A 86 -2.06 -8.64 5.92
CA PHE A 86 -3.37 -8.02 6.05
C PHE A 86 -3.42 -7.06 7.24
N GLU A 87 -2.82 -7.41 8.38
CA GLU A 87 -2.73 -6.51 9.55
C GLU A 87 -2.14 -5.16 9.16
N THR A 88 -1.02 -5.17 8.44
CA THR A 88 -0.36 -3.93 8.04
C THR A 88 -1.05 -3.23 6.87
N ASN A 89 -1.30 -3.97 5.77
CA ASN A 89 -1.69 -3.35 4.49
C ASN A 89 -3.18 -3.02 4.38
N LEU A 90 -4.01 -3.56 5.29
CA LEU A 90 -5.45 -3.36 5.27
C LEU A 90 -6.02 -2.97 6.63
N PHE A 91 -5.87 -3.80 7.67
CA PHE A 91 -6.57 -3.59 8.94
C PHE A 91 -6.05 -2.35 9.67
N GLY A 92 -4.74 -2.13 9.71
CA GLY A 92 -4.17 -0.91 10.29
C GLY A 92 -4.58 0.36 9.55
N TRP A 93 -4.69 0.31 8.21
CA TRP A 93 -5.18 1.44 7.42
C TRP A 93 -6.67 1.71 7.67
N HIS A 94 -7.45 0.63 7.80
CA HIS A 94 -8.86 0.73 8.16
C HIS A 94 -9.02 1.35 9.54
N GLU A 95 -8.29 0.86 10.53
CA GLU A 95 -8.36 1.39 11.90
C GLU A 95 -7.95 2.86 11.97
N LEU A 96 -6.85 3.25 11.31
CA LEU A 96 -6.45 4.65 11.23
C LEU A 96 -7.53 5.52 10.55
N THR A 97 -8.11 5.03 9.47
CA THR A 97 -9.23 5.70 8.78
C THR A 97 -10.43 5.86 9.71
N ARG A 98 -10.79 4.82 10.45
CA ARG A 98 -11.87 4.83 11.45
C ARG A 98 -11.67 5.88 12.54
N GLN A 99 -10.43 6.06 12.99
CA GLN A 99 -10.10 7.02 14.05
C GLN A 99 -10.09 8.47 13.56
N VAL A 100 -9.75 8.74 12.29
CA VAL A 100 -9.72 10.10 11.78
C VAL A 100 -11.07 10.58 11.22
N LEU A 101 -11.95 9.69 10.79
CA LEU A 101 -13.25 10.04 10.23
C LEU A 101 -14.14 10.88 11.16
N PRO A 102 -14.25 10.60 12.47
CA PRO A 102 -15.01 11.45 13.39
C PRO A 102 -14.50 12.88 13.45
N VAL A 103 -13.18 13.07 13.41
CA VAL A 103 -12.56 14.40 13.38
C VAL A 103 -12.94 15.14 12.10
N MET A 104 -12.82 14.49 10.94
CA MET A 104 -13.20 15.07 9.65
C MET A 104 -14.70 15.38 9.57
N ARG A 105 -15.56 14.55 10.18
CA ARG A 105 -17.01 14.82 10.27
C ARG A 105 -17.29 16.04 11.15
N ALA A 106 -16.65 16.15 12.32
CA ALA A 106 -16.82 17.28 13.22
C ALA A 106 -16.37 18.61 12.58
N GLN A 107 -15.29 18.60 11.78
CA GLN A 107 -14.82 19.80 11.06
C GLN A 107 -15.55 20.06 9.73
N GLY A 108 -16.44 19.14 9.30
CA GLY A 108 -17.27 19.27 8.11
C GLY A 108 -16.55 19.05 6.78
N HIS A 109 -15.29 18.64 6.75
CA HIS A 109 -14.53 18.32 5.55
C HIS A 109 -13.34 17.41 5.83
N GLY A 110 -12.81 16.75 4.80
CA GLY A 110 -11.63 15.93 4.92
C GLY A 110 -11.18 15.31 3.60
N ARG A 111 -9.93 14.86 3.56
CA ARG A 111 -9.34 14.13 2.43
C ARG A 111 -8.71 12.83 2.93
N ILE A 112 -9.12 11.70 2.38
CA ILE A 112 -8.51 10.40 2.64
C ILE A 112 -7.97 9.88 1.32
N VAL A 113 -6.68 9.58 1.27
CA VAL A 113 -6.02 9.05 0.08
C VAL A 113 -5.40 7.70 0.44
N GLN A 114 -5.84 6.65 -0.26
CA GLN A 114 -5.35 5.28 -0.12
C GLN A 114 -4.34 5.00 -1.23
N ASN A 115 -3.09 4.71 -0.88
CA ASN A 115 -2.08 4.32 -1.87
C ASN A 115 -2.23 2.83 -2.21
N SER A 116 -3.06 2.55 -3.19
CA SER A 116 -3.28 1.21 -3.73
C SER A 116 -2.13 0.78 -4.66
N SER A 117 -2.43 0.13 -5.77
CA SER A 117 -1.47 -0.36 -6.76
C SER A 117 -2.20 -0.78 -8.03
N VAL A 118 -1.47 -0.88 -9.14
CA VAL A 118 -1.92 -1.66 -10.30
C VAL A 118 -2.31 -3.09 -9.89
N LEU A 119 -1.69 -3.62 -8.82
CA LEU A 119 -2.01 -4.92 -8.23
C LEU A 119 -3.30 -4.95 -7.39
N GLY A 120 -3.99 -3.83 -7.23
CA GLY A 120 -5.39 -3.77 -6.80
C GLY A 120 -6.38 -3.93 -7.96
N LEU A 121 -5.90 -3.87 -9.21
CA LEU A 121 -6.69 -3.98 -10.42
C LEU A 121 -6.43 -5.27 -11.21
N ALA A 122 -5.22 -5.80 -11.16
CA ALA A 122 -4.80 -6.98 -11.89
C ALA A 122 -3.88 -7.87 -11.03
N ALA A 123 -4.01 -9.19 -11.19
CA ALA A 123 -3.16 -10.16 -10.53
C ALA A 123 -1.87 -10.41 -11.32
N LEU A 124 -0.76 -10.59 -10.64
CA LEU A 124 0.50 -11.03 -11.23
C LEU A 124 1.06 -12.22 -10.45
N LYS A 125 1.76 -13.11 -11.15
CA LYS A 125 2.47 -14.25 -10.52
C LYS A 125 3.37 -13.78 -9.40
N TRP A 126 3.54 -14.59 -8.38
CA TRP A 126 4.41 -14.34 -7.21
C TRP A 126 3.99 -13.16 -6.31
N ARG A 127 2.79 -12.61 -6.48
CA ARG A 127 2.31 -11.44 -5.76
C ARG A 127 1.02 -11.68 -4.96
N GLY A 128 0.62 -12.95 -4.77
CA GLY A 128 -0.70 -13.33 -4.25
C GLY A 128 -1.08 -12.62 -2.95
N ALA A 129 -0.22 -12.64 -1.94
CA ALA A 129 -0.47 -11.99 -0.66
C ALA A 129 -0.71 -10.48 -0.80
N TYR A 130 0.14 -9.77 -1.54
CA TYR A 130 0.02 -8.34 -1.78
C TYR A 130 -1.20 -7.99 -2.64
N VAL A 131 -1.44 -8.74 -3.71
CA VAL A 131 -2.64 -8.60 -4.57
C VAL A 131 -3.91 -8.70 -3.72
N ALA A 132 -4.02 -9.71 -2.86
CA ALA A 132 -5.19 -9.90 -2.00
C ALA A 132 -5.45 -8.68 -1.11
N THR A 133 -4.42 -8.10 -0.48
CA THR A 133 -4.58 -6.89 0.35
C THR A 133 -5.02 -5.67 -0.47
N LYS A 134 -4.48 -5.50 -1.69
CA LYS A 134 -4.82 -4.33 -2.51
C LYS A 134 -6.21 -4.46 -3.15
N PHE A 135 -6.65 -5.66 -3.55
CA PHE A 135 -8.04 -5.90 -3.97
C PHE A 135 -9.03 -5.64 -2.84
N ALA A 136 -8.74 -6.10 -1.63
CA ALA A 136 -9.57 -5.83 -0.46
C ALA A 136 -9.66 -4.32 -0.15
N LEU A 137 -8.52 -3.60 -0.23
CA LEU A 137 -8.46 -2.15 -0.04
C LEU A 137 -9.30 -1.40 -1.08
N GLU A 138 -9.24 -1.81 -2.36
CA GLU A 138 -10.06 -1.22 -3.44
C GLU A 138 -11.55 -1.34 -3.13
N GLY A 139 -12.02 -2.56 -2.78
CA GLY A 139 -13.42 -2.80 -2.47
C GLY A 139 -13.89 -2.02 -1.24
N LEU A 140 -13.12 -2.05 -0.15
CA LEU A 140 -13.45 -1.32 1.08
C LEU A 140 -13.50 0.20 0.84
N THR A 141 -12.58 0.74 0.04
CA THR A 141 -12.54 2.16 -0.31
C THR A 141 -13.73 2.56 -1.19
N ASP A 142 -14.13 1.71 -2.13
CA ASP A 142 -15.29 1.98 -2.98
C ASP A 142 -16.58 2.06 -2.15
N VAL A 143 -16.77 1.15 -1.17
CA VAL A 143 -17.94 1.21 -0.27
C VAL A 143 -17.90 2.48 0.57
N LEU A 144 -16.79 2.78 1.23
CA LEU A 144 -16.65 3.98 2.05
C LEU A 144 -16.88 5.27 1.25
N ARG A 145 -16.48 5.31 -0.01
CA ARG A 145 -16.74 6.47 -0.89
C ARG A 145 -18.25 6.67 -1.14
N LEU A 146 -19.01 5.59 -1.30
CA LEU A 146 -20.47 5.65 -1.47
C LEU A 146 -21.14 6.11 -0.19
N GLU A 147 -20.68 5.62 0.96
CA GLU A 147 -21.19 6.00 2.30
C GLU A 147 -20.88 7.45 2.70
N LEU A 148 -19.85 8.06 2.10
CA LEU A 148 -19.47 9.46 2.34
C LEU A 148 -20.02 10.43 1.28
N ALA A 149 -20.84 9.96 0.34
CA ALA A 149 -21.28 10.76 -0.80
C ALA A 149 -22.14 11.98 -0.41
N ASP A 150 -22.78 11.94 0.75
CA ASP A 150 -23.59 13.04 1.34
C ASP A 150 -22.76 14.02 2.19
N THR A 151 -21.44 13.86 2.22
CA THR A 151 -20.53 14.69 3.03
C THR A 151 -19.53 15.45 2.16
N ALA A 152 -18.81 16.41 2.77
CA ALA A 152 -17.66 17.05 2.15
C ALA A 152 -16.33 16.31 2.45
N ILE A 153 -16.38 15.04 2.85
CA ILE A 153 -15.20 14.19 3.03
C ILE A 153 -15.01 13.38 1.76
N HIS A 154 -13.86 13.56 1.11
CA HIS A 154 -13.55 12.83 -0.12
C HIS A 154 -12.52 11.75 0.13
N ILE A 155 -12.79 10.54 -0.38
CA ILE A 155 -11.85 9.43 -0.37
C ILE A 155 -11.43 9.05 -1.79
N CYS A 156 -10.13 8.88 -2.00
CA CYS A 156 -9.52 8.61 -3.30
C CYS A 156 -8.54 7.44 -3.22
N LEU A 157 -8.37 6.76 -4.34
CA LEU A 157 -7.32 5.77 -4.56
C LEU A 157 -6.24 6.33 -5.48
N ILE A 158 -4.98 6.16 -5.11
CA ILE A 158 -3.85 6.31 -6.04
C ILE A 158 -3.39 4.89 -6.38
N GLU A 159 -3.27 4.59 -7.65
CA GLU A 159 -2.93 3.26 -8.15
C GLU A 159 -1.63 3.33 -8.98
N PRO A 160 -0.47 3.27 -8.30
CA PRO A 160 0.81 3.22 -8.98
C PRO A 160 0.99 1.90 -9.72
N GLY A 161 1.61 1.96 -10.89
CA GLY A 161 2.23 0.82 -11.54
C GLY A 161 3.72 0.74 -11.17
N PRO A 162 4.62 0.47 -12.13
CA PRO A 162 6.05 0.51 -11.88
C PRO A 162 6.50 1.91 -11.46
N ILE A 163 6.98 2.02 -10.21
CA ILE A 163 7.54 3.25 -9.63
C ILE A 163 8.87 2.89 -8.97
N THR A 164 9.88 3.71 -9.21
CA THR A 164 11.17 3.57 -8.54
C THR A 164 10.99 3.66 -7.03
N SER A 165 11.23 2.56 -6.33
CA SER A 165 11.02 2.46 -4.89
C SER A 165 11.81 1.30 -4.29
N ARG A 166 11.92 1.27 -2.97
CA ARG A 166 12.60 0.19 -2.23
C ARG A 166 11.68 -0.99 -1.89
N ILE A 167 10.48 -1.08 -2.47
CA ILE A 167 9.52 -2.12 -2.10
C ILE A 167 10.06 -3.53 -2.35
N ARG A 168 10.88 -3.71 -3.41
CA ARG A 168 11.53 -4.98 -3.71
C ARG A 168 12.56 -5.34 -2.65
N GLU A 169 13.49 -4.45 -2.35
CA GLU A 169 14.50 -4.63 -1.32
C GLU A 169 13.83 -4.91 0.03
N ASN A 170 12.82 -4.14 0.38
CA ASN A 170 12.06 -4.29 1.61
C ASN A 170 11.25 -5.59 1.67
N SER A 171 10.97 -6.25 0.54
CA SER A 171 10.26 -7.53 0.52
C SER A 171 11.15 -8.75 0.73
N ILE A 172 12.47 -8.61 0.57
CA ILE A 172 13.43 -9.73 0.72
C ILE A 172 13.37 -10.35 2.11
N PRO A 173 13.48 -9.60 3.24
CA PRO A 173 13.39 -10.20 4.57
C PRO A 173 12.07 -10.93 4.83
N HIS A 174 10.97 -10.44 4.25
CA HIS A 174 9.67 -11.10 4.38
C HIS A 174 9.60 -12.38 3.56
N PHE A 175 10.19 -12.41 2.37
CA PHE A 175 10.32 -13.62 1.56
C PHE A 175 11.14 -14.68 2.30
N GLU A 176 12.31 -14.32 2.79
CA GLU A 176 13.21 -15.22 3.50
C GLU A 176 12.62 -15.77 4.82
N HIS A 177 11.80 -14.96 5.48
CA HIS A 177 11.16 -15.37 6.73
C HIS A 177 9.97 -16.32 6.53
N TRP A 178 9.16 -16.06 5.48
CA TRP A 178 7.88 -16.73 5.34
C TRP A 178 7.85 -17.86 4.31
N ILE A 179 8.70 -17.81 3.29
CA ILE A 179 8.60 -18.71 2.14
C ILE A 179 9.74 -19.73 2.13
N ASP A 180 9.43 -20.96 2.44
CA ASP A 180 10.36 -22.09 2.25
C ASP A 180 10.29 -22.60 0.80
N TRP A 181 10.86 -21.81 -0.11
CA TRP A 181 10.84 -22.13 -1.54
C TRP A 181 11.67 -23.37 -1.90
N HIS A 182 12.61 -23.80 -1.03
CA HIS A 182 13.48 -24.97 -1.30
C HIS A 182 12.69 -26.28 -1.35
N THR A 183 11.65 -26.40 -0.53
CA THR A 183 10.78 -27.59 -0.47
C THR A 183 9.57 -27.49 -1.40
N SER A 184 9.39 -26.34 -2.07
CA SER A 184 8.29 -26.10 -2.99
C SER A 184 8.37 -27.01 -4.24
N PRO A 185 7.24 -27.54 -4.73
CA PRO A 185 7.17 -28.17 -6.05
C PRO A 185 7.53 -27.20 -7.19
N ARG A 186 7.60 -25.89 -6.90
CA ARG A 186 8.00 -24.81 -7.82
C ARG A 186 9.44 -24.33 -7.62
N ALA A 187 10.29 -25.08 -6.91
CA ALA A 187 11.66 -24.63 -6.58
C ALA A 187 12.45 -24.17 -7.81
N ASP A 188 12.35 -24.86 -8.93
CA ASP A 188 13.05 -24.47 -10.17
C ASP A 188 12.50 -23.13 -10.73
N HIS A 189 11.19 -22.94 -10.75
CA HIS A 189 10.60 -21.66 -11.16
C HIS A 189 10.99 -20.51 -10.23
N TYR A 190 11.16 -20.77 -8.92
CA TYR A 190 11.71 -19.77 -8.00
C TYR A 190 13.11 -19.36 -8.42
N ARG A 191 14.01 -20.31 -8.70
CA ARG A 191 15.39 -20.03 -9.15
C ARG A 191 15.43 -19.25 -10.45
N GLU A 192 14.66 -19.67 -11.43
CA GLU A 192 14.67 -19.12 -12.79
C GLU A 192 14.03 -17.72 -12.87
N THR A 193 13.07 -17.40 -12.01
CA THR A 193 12.26 -16.19 -12.17
C THR A 193 12.28 -15.28 -10.94
N LEU A 194 11.75 -15.74 -9.80
CA LEU A 194 11.53 -14.87 -8.64
C LEU A 194 12.83 -14.46 -7.96
N LEU A 195 13.78 -15.38 -7.75
CA LEU A 195 15.04 -15.09 -7.07
C LEU A 195 15.88 -14.10 -7.87
N ALA A 196 16.04 -14.32 -9.19
CA ALA A 196 16.70 -13.37 -10.06
C ALA A 196 16.06 -11.98 -9.93
N ARG A 197 14.71 -11.89 -9.95
CA ARG A 197 14.01 -10.63 -9.79
C ARG A 197 14.20 -9.99 -8.41
N LEU A 198 14.36 -10.75 -7.35
CA LEU A 198 14.52 -10.22 -5.97
C LEU A 198 15.95 -9.73 -5.72
N TYR A 199 16.96 -10.50 -6.13
CA TYR A 199 18.34 -10.29 -5.72
C TYR A 199 19.21 -9.61 -6.79
N ASP A 200 18.88 -9.75 -8.07
CA ASP A 200 19.70 -9.21 -9.13
C ASP A 200 19.45 -7.69 -9.29
N LYS A 201 20.54 -6.97 -9.59
CA LYS A 201 20.46 -5.59 -10.08
C LYS A 201 19.84 -5.60 -11.46
N ARG A 202 18.71 -4.94 -11.61
CA ARG A 202 18.07 -4.80 -12.93
C ARG A 202 18.00 -3.33 -13.36
N ALA A 203 17.95 -3.13 -14.68
CA ALA A 203 17.55 -1.85 -15.25
C ALA A 203 16.10 -1.51 -14.87
N PRO A 204 15.74 -0.23 -14.77
CA PRO A 204 14.35 0.20 -14.61
C PRO A 204 13.44 -0.41 -15.68
N ASP A 205 12.19 -0.71 -15.32
CA ASP A 205 11.19 -1.14 -16.30
C ASP A 205 10.92 0.00 -17.30
N PHE A 206 10.65 -0.34 -18.54
CA PHE A 206 10.37 0.67 -19.60
C PHE A 206 9.27 1.68 -19.22
N PHE A 207 8.30 1.25 -18.41
CA PHE A 207 7.21 2.12 -17.92
C PHE A 207 7.42 2.62 -16.50
N GLU A 208 8.60 2.42 -15.93
CA GLU A 208 8.90 2.85 -14.57
C GLU A 208 9.00 4.38 -14.50
N LEU A 209 8.30 4.96 -13.54
CA LEU A 209 8.31 6.39 -13.29
C LEU A 209 8.93 6.69 -11.91
N PRO A 210 9.49 7.89 -11.73
CA PRO A 210 10.02 8.31 -10.44
C PRO A 210 8.88 8.60 -9.44
N PRO A 211 9.17 8.63 -8.11
CA PRO A 211 8.18 8.86 -7.04
C PRO A 211 7.35 10.14 -7.21
N GLU A 212 7.91 11.17 -7.85
CA GLU A 212 7.26 12.45 -8.12
C GLU A 212 5.99 12.28 -8.98
N ALA A 213 5.90 11.20 -9.76
CA ALA A 213 4.70 10.87 -10.52
C ALA A 213 3.51 10.56 -9.59
N VAL A 214 3.77 9.90 -8.45
CA VAL A 214 2.77 9.65 -7.40
C VAL A 214 2.47 10.95 -6.65
N THR A 215 3.50 11.71 -6.27
CA THR A 215 3.37 12.99 -5.55
C THR A 215 2.47 13.97 -6.30
N ARG A 216 2.62 14.11 -7.62
CA ARG A 216 1.73 14.96 -8.43
C ARG A 216 0.27 14.54 -8.36
N ARG A 217 -0.02 13.23 -8.26
CA ARG A 217 -1.40 12.73 -8.10
C ARG A 217 -1.92 12.97 -6.69
N LEU A 218 -1.06 12.82 -5.70
CA LEU A 218 -1.39 13.09 -4.30
C LEU A 218 -1.74 14.57 -4.11
N ILE A 219 -0.93 15.49 -4.62
CA ILE A 219 -1.22 16.93 -4.55
C ILE A 219 -2.60 17.22 -5.16
N HIS A 220 -2.87 16.71 -6.36
CA HIS A 220 -4.19 16.92 -6.98
C HIS A 220 -5.33 16.29 -6.15
N ALA A 221 -5.13 15.11 -5.56
CA ALA A 221 -6.14 14.46 -4.70
C ALA A 221 -6.44 15.29 -3.44
N LEU A 222 -5.43 15.98 -2.91
CA LEU A 222 -5.54 16.81 -1.70
C LEU A 222 -6.13 18.20 -1.97
N GLU A 223 -5.77 18.83 -3.09
CA GLU A 223 -6.04 20.26 -3.35
C GLU A 223 -7.22 20.50 -4.30
N ALA A 224 -7.57 19.54 -5.16
CA ALA A 224 -8.63 19.72 -6.13
C ALA A 224 -10.00 19.90 -5.45
N ASN A 225 -10.80 20.87 -5.88
CA ASN A 225 -12.18 21.05 -5.40
C ASN A 225 -13.04 19.81 -5.61
N ARG A 226 -12.83 19.09 -6.72
CA ARG A 226 -13.48 17.81 -7.05
C ARG A 226 -12.43 16.76 -7.37
N PRO A 227 -11.87 16.09 -6.37
CA PRO A 227 -10.87 15.06 -6.59
C PRO A 227 -11.48 13.87 -7.34
N LYS A 228 -10.64 13.18 -8.14
CA LYS A 228 -11.05 11.95 -8.79
C LYS A 228 -11.14 10.83 -7.77
N ALA A 229 -12.06 9.88 -7.95
CA ALA A 229 -12.12 8.68 -7.13
C ALA A 229 -10.85 7.81 -7.28
N ARG A 230 -10.23 7.80 -8.48
CA ARG A 230 -9.06 6.99 -8.82
C ARG A 230 -8.04 7.77 -9.62
N TYR A 231 -6.76 7.57 -9.27
CA TYR A 231 -5.61 8.19 -9.92
C TYR A 231 -4.63 7.13 -10.42
N TYR A 232 -4.78 6.73 -11.69
CA TYR A 232 -3.83 5.86 -12.36
C TYR A 232 -2.53 6.62 -12.65
N VAL A 233 -1.39 6.11 -12.16
CA VAL A 233 -0.13 6.85 -12.25
C VAL A 233 0.63 6.51 -13.53
N THR A 234 0.78 5.23 -13.86
CA THR A 234 1.55 4.79 -15.05
C THR A 234 0.64 4.37 -16.19
N THR A 235 1.22 4.29 -17.41
CA THR A 235 0.50 3.79 -18.60
C THR A 235 -0.03 2.36 -18.42
N PRO A 236 0.76 1.39 -17.90
CA PRO A 236 0.25 0.05 -17.63
C PRO A 236 -0.96 0.03 -16.71
N THR A 237 -0.96 0.88 -15.67
CA THR A 237 -2.10 0.95 -14.73
C THR A 237 -3.36 1.45 -15.40
N ARG A 238 -3.26 2.47 -16.27
CA ARG A 238 -4.41 2.97 -17.05
C ARG A 238 -4.96 1.90 -17.97
N LEU A 239 -4.07 1.22 -18.68
CA LEU A 239 -4.45 0.17 -19.63
C LEU A 239 -5.12 -0.99 -18.92
N LEU A 240 -4.50 -1.54 -17.86
CA LEU A 240 -5.04 -2.68 -17.10
C LEU A 240 -6.35 -2.32 -16.38
N GLY A 241 -6.47 -1.11 -15.82
CA GLY A 241 -7.70 -0.63 -15.21
C GLY A 241 -8.89 -0.55 -16.18
N SER A 242 -8.62 -0.29 -17.47
CA SER A 242 -9.64 -0.27 -18.53
C SER A 242 -9.92 -1.67 -19.08
N ILE A 243 -8.87 -2.41 -19.43
CA ILE A 243 -8.96 -3.73 -20.05
C ILE A 243 -9.66 -4.74 -19.13
N ARG A 244 -9.38 -4.73 -17.83
CA ARG A 244 -10.03 -5.61 -16.85
C ARG A 244 -11.57 -5.52 -16.86
N ARG A 245 -12.12 -4.37 -17.21
CA ARG A 245 -13.58 -4.15 -17.24
C ARG A 245 -14.24 -4.66 -18.51
N VAL A 246 -13.47 -4.94 -19.53
CA VAL A 246 -13.97 -5.25 -20.88
C VAL A 246 -13.62 -6.68 -21.29
N LEU A 247 -12.43 -7.17 -20.93
CA LEU A 247 -11.98 -8.49 -21.34
C LEU A 247 -12.56 -9.62 -20.49
N PRO A 248 -12.97 -10.74 -21.11
CA PRO A 248 -13.24 -11.99 -20.40
C PRO A 248 -12.01 -12.47 -19.62
N THR A 249 -12.24 -13.15 -18.49
CA THR A 249 -11.18 -13.61 -17.58
C THR A 249 -10.06 -14.36 -18.30
N ARG A 250 -10.39 -15.33 -19.19
CA ARG A 250 -9.37 -16.11 -19.93
C ARG A 250 -8.46 -15.27 -20.80
N ALA A 251 -9.00 -14.22 -21.44
CA ALA A 251 -8.21 -13.30 -22.26
C ALA A 251 -7.28 -12.44 -21.39
N LEU A 252 -7.78 -11.99 -20.23
CA LEU A 252 -6.98 -11.26 -19.25
C LEU A 252 -5.85 -12.16 -18.69
N ASP A 253 -6.15 -13.40 -18.30
CA ASP A 253 -5.17 -14.37 -17.79
C ASP A 253 -4.08 -14.67 -18.81
N TRP A 254 -4.43 -14.77 -20.10
CA TRP A 254 -3.45 -14.96 -21.17
C TRP A 254 -2.48 -13.78 -21.29
N ILE A 255 -2.98 -12.54 -21.15
CA ILE A 255 -2.14 -11.33 -21.16
C ILE A 255 -1.24 -11.30 -19.91
N LEU A 256 -1.84 -11.45 -18.72
CA LEU A 256 -1.12 -11.37 -17.44
C LEU A 256 -0.13 -12.53 -17.25
N GLY A 257 -0.42 -13.69 -17.85
CA GLY A 257 0.46 -14.84 -17.83
C GLY A 257 1.79 -14.64 -18.57
N LYS A 258 1.87 -13.63 -19.45
CA LYS A 258 3.09 -13.27 -20.20
C LYS A 258 3.93 -12.17 -19.51
N LEU A 259 3.38 -11.54 -18.47
CA LEU A 259 4.05 -10.53 -17.66
C LEU A 259 4.78 -11.18 -16.46
#